data_3a96cf4833fdc5634f2b66962f4c9491
#
_entry.id   3a96cf4833fdc5634f2b66962f4c9491
#
_cell.length_a   1.000
_cell.length_b   1.000
_cell.length_c   1.000
_cell.angle_alpha   90.00
_cell.angle_beta   90.00
_cell.angle_gamma   90.00
#
_symmetry.space_group_name_H-M   'P 1'
#
loop_
_entity.id
_entity.type
_entity.pdbx_description
1 polymer ?
#
loop_
_entity_poly.entity_id
_entity_poly.type
_entity_poly.pdbx_seq_one_letter_code
_entity_poly.pdbx_strand_id
1 'polypeptide(L)'
;MSFSGQISAKPHFRVTSIKRLRKQVSLMTHTAEQFINLKDYPIDQDNAERSSLLASVRRDLQNDGCAVLKNFLTKQGVEALVSEADSVSQQAHKSFNRTNVYFTKDDPTLPRNDPRRQFFDRSNSFIPADNFVPDGPLRQVHNFVGFETFIKDALQEPRFYRYADPLADVIVNMAEEGNGFPWHFDTNNFTVTLALQNADAGGEFEYAPAIRKEGENFQEVSRVLNGTSDKVVSLRLEPGDLQLFRGRYSLHRVAPLFGKTPRYVAIFSYVEEPNMVGAPERTKQLYGRVLPIHLQRAGLRADAYID
;
A
#
# COMPACT_ATOMS: atom_id res chain seq x y z
N MET A 1 -85.71 -39.85 7.07
CA MET A 1 -84.89 -39.85 8.32
C MET A 1 -83.88 -38.76 8.18
N SER A 2 -84.07 -37.73 8.95
CA SER A 2 -83.30 -36.47 8.95
C SER A 2 -82.02 -36.63 9.74
N PHE A 3 -80.91 -36.08 9.26
CA PHE A 3 -79.79 -35.70 10.10
C PHE A 3 -79.26 -34.33 9.75
N SER A 4 -79.32 -33.46 10.76
CA SER A 4 -78.95 -32.08 10.82
C SER A 4 -77.44 -31.89 10.75
N GLY A 5 -77.03 -30.90 9.95
CA GLY A 5 -75.64 -30.45 9.86
C GLY A 5 -75.24 -29.49 10.96
N GLN A 6 -74.09 -29.66 11.50
CA GLN A 6 -73.43 -28.73 12.43
C GLN A 6 -72.55 -27.74 11.65
N ILE A 7 -72.73 -26.47 11.98
CA ILE A 7 -71.95 -25.34 11.46
C ILE A 7 -70.68 -25.23 12.31
N SER A 8 -69.53 -25.37 11.71
CA SER A 8 -68.22 -25.13 12.33
C SER A 8 -67.76 -23.72 12.03
N ALA A 9 -67.60 -22.92 13.10
CA ALA A 9 -67.06 -21.55 13.03
C ALA A 9 -65.56 -21.55 12.76
N LYS A 10 -65.11 -20.79 11.77
CA LYS A 10 -63.70 -20.56 11.50
C LYS A 10 -63.16 -19.45 12.44
N PRO A 11 -61.97 -19.61 13.03
CA PRO A 11 -61.36 -18.55 13.80
C PRO A 11 -60.78 -17.47 12.88
N HIS A 12 -61.14 -16.19 13.13
CA HIS A 12 -60.54 -15.04 12.52
C HIS A 12 -59.14 -14.84 13.08
N PHE A 13 -58.10 -15.09 12.24
CA PHE A 13 -56.76 -14.61 12.51
C PHE A 13 -56.68 -13.13 12.22
N ARG A 14 -56.52 -12.32 13.30
CA ARG A 14 -56.10 -10.93 13.21
C ARG A 14 -54.65 -10.88 12.68
N VAL A 15 -54.47 -10.43 11.47
CA VAL A 15 -53.15 -10.07 10.92
C VAL A 15 -52.71 -8.77 11.57
N THR A 16 -51.87 -8.87 12.57
CA THR A 16 -51.19 -7.73 13.15
C THR A 16 -50.13 -7.26 12.18
N SER A 17 -50.36 -6.15 11.55
CA SER A 17 -49.43 -5.49 10.62
C SER A 17 -48.18 -5.07 11.36
N ILE A 18 -47.11 -5.83 11.22
CA ILE A 18 -45.78 -5.46 11.65
C ILE A 18 -45.26 -4.43 10.64
N LYS A 19 -45.46 -3.14 10.97
CA LYS A 19 -44.76 -2.04 10.31
C LYS A 19 -43.27 -2.22 10.63
N ARG A 20 -42.53 -2.90 9.73
CA ARG A 20 -41.08 -2.85 9.71
C ARG A 20 -40.69 -1.39 9.49
N LEU A 21 -40.24 -0.72 10.53
CA LEU A 21 -39.43 0.49 10.42
C LEU A 21 -38.18 0.08 9.62
N ARG A 22 -38.23 0.28 8.32
CA ARG A 22 -37.00 0.42 7.52
C ARG A 22 -36.38 1.73 7.98
N LYS A 23 -35.40 1.61 8.88
CA LYS A 23 -34.44 2.67 9.12
C LYS A 23 -33.74 2.86 7.79
N GLN A 24 -34.14 3.87 7.04
CA GLN A 24 -33.46 4.33 5.84
C GLN A 24 -32.14 4.92 6.35
N VAL A 25 -31.11 4.07 6.49
CA VAL A 25 -29.74 4.54 6.55
C VAL A 25 -29.51 5.12 5.17
N SER A 26 -29.55 6.43 5.07
CA SER A 26 -29.03 7.17 3.93
C SER A 26 -27.56 6.76 3.86
N LEU A 27 -27.22 5.86 2.97
CA LEU A 27 -25.84 5.67 2.51
C LEU A 27 -25.47 7.00 1.86
N MET A 28 -24.90 7.91 2.64
CA MET A 28 -24.14 9.01 2.05
C MET A 28 -23.05 8.35 1.23
N THR A 29 -23.19 8.40 -0.07
CA THR A 29 -22.13 8.01 -1.00
C THR A 29 -21.03 9.04 -0.83
N HIS A 30 -20.03 8.70 0.01
CA HIS A 30 -18.83 9.50 0.16
C HIS A 30 -18.04 9.42 -1.15
N THR A 31 -17.51 10.56 -1.59
CA THR A 31 -16.72 10.66 -2.81
C THR A 31 -15.25 10.97 -2.49
N ALA A 32 -14.37 10.72 -3.43
CA ALA A 32 -12.94 10.95 -3.26
C ALA A 32 -12.61 12.39 -2.83
N GLU A 33 -13.43 13.38 -3.25
CA GLU A 33 -13.28 14.79 -2.86
C GLU A 33 -13.46 15.02 -1.36
N GLN A 34 -14.17 14.12 -0.67
CA GLN A 34 -14.34 14.19 0.79
C GLN A 34 -13.19 13.49 1.51
N PHE A 35 -12.50 12.56 0.84
CA PHE A 35 -11.41 11.81 1.41
C PHE A 35 -10.07 12.52 1.28
N ILE A 36 -9.84 13.25 0.18
CA ILE A 36 -8.59 13.97 -0.10
C ILE A 36 -8.70 15.41 0.39
N ASN A 37 -7.67 15.92 1.03
CA ASN A 37 -7.55 17.30 1.47
C ASN A 37 -7.20 18.21 0.28
N LEU A 38 -8.15 18.39 -0.63
CA LEU A 38 -7.96 19.19 -1.86
C LEU A 38 -7.72 20.68 -1.59
N LYS A 39 -8.04 21.15 -0.39
CA LYS A 39 -7.77 22.54 0.01
C LYS A 39 -6.26 22.81 0.09
N ASP A 40 -5.52 21.89 0.71
CA ASP A 40 -4.09 22.03 0.88
C ASP A 40 -3.32 21.37 -0.28
N TYR A 41 -3.94 20.44 -0.97
CA TYR A 41 -3.38 19.65 -2.08
C TYR A 41 -4.27 19.70 -3.32
N PRO A 42 -4.27 20.80 -4.09
CA PRO A 42 -5.12 20.97 -5.29
C PRO A 42 -4.59 20.15 -6.48
N ILE A 43 -4.53 18.83 -6.34
CA ILE A 43 -3.90 17.91 -7.29
C ILE A 43 -4.67 17.77 -8.61
N ASP A 44 -5.96 18.11 -8.61
CA ASP A 44 -6.89 18.08 -9.74
C ASP A 44 -6.97 19.37 -10.53
N GLN A 45 -6.25 20.41 -10.10
CA GLN A 45 -6.29 21.74 -10.70
C GLN A 45 -5.00 22.03 -11.49
N ASP A 46 -5.12 22.93 -12.46
CA ASP A 46 -3.95 23.48 -13.20
C ASP A 46 -3.81 24.95 -12.84
N ASN A 47 -3.17 25.21 -11.68
CA ASN A 47 -3.03 26.54 -11.09
C ASN A 47 -1.66 26.74 -10.45
N ALA A 48 -1.43 27.95 -9.92
CA ALA A 48 -0.17 28.33 -9.30
C ALA A 48 0.11 27.55 -7.99
N GLU A 49 -0.95 27.24 -7.24
CA GLU A 49 -0.87 26.48 -5.99
C GLU A 49 -0.37 25.05 -6.25
N ARG A 50 -0.93 24.35 -7.26
CA ARG A 50 -0.44 23.05 -7.68
C ARG A 50 1.01 23.09 -8.16
N SER A 51 1.37 24.13 -8.93
CA SER A 51 2.74 24.30 -9.42
C SER A 51 3.73 24.51 -8.28
N SER A 52 3.37 25.28 -7.26
CA SER A 52 4.17 25.48 -6.04
C SER A 52 4.31 24.20 -5.22
N LEU A 53 3.23 23.44 -5.08
CA LEU A 53 3.22 22.12 -4.43
C LEU A 53 4.18 21.16 -5.14
N LEU A 54 4.09 21.05 -6.47
CA LEU A 54 4.98 20.20 -7.26
C LEU A 54 6.45 20.61 -7.10
N ALA A 55 6.75 21.91 -7.09
CA ALA A 55 8.10 22.39 -6.89
C ALA A 55 8.66 21.99 -5.50
N SER A 56 7.83 22.05 -4.46
CA SER A 56 8.22 21.58 -3.12
C SER A 56 8.47 20.08 -3.09
N VAL A 57 7.53 19.27 -3.59
CA VAL A 57 7.65 17.80 -3.61
C VAL A 57 8.88 17.34 -4.39
N ARG A 58 9.15 17.97 -5.55
CA ARG A 58 10.34 17.67 -6.36
C ARG A 58 11.64 18.00 -5.64
N ARG A 59 11.69 19.11 -4.92
CA ARG A 59 12.85 19.48 -4.11
C ARG A 59 13.13 18.46 -3.02
N ASP A 60 12.09 18.02 -2.29
CA ASP A 60 12.22 17.04 -1.24
C ASP A 60 12.67 15.67 -1.80
N LEU A 61 12.09 15.23 -2.92
CA LEU A 61 12.52 14.02 -3.64
C LEU A 61 13.97 14.11 -4.15
N GLN A 62 14.42 15.28 -4.56
CA GLN A 62 15.79 15.49 -5.04
C GLN A 62 16.80 15.47 -3.88
N ASN A 63 16.47 16.10 -2.75
CA ASN A 63 17.36 16.23 -1.61
C ASN A 63 17.39 14.94 -0.78
N ASP A 64 16.22 14.39 -0.49
CA ASP A 64 16.05 13.33 0.52
C ASP A 64 15.60 11.99 -0.07
N GLY A 65 15.30 11.93 -1.38
CA GLY A 65 14.72 10.74 -2.03
C GLY A 65 13.32 10.40 -1.53
N CYS A 66 12.74 11.25 -0.68
CA CYS A 66 11.46 11.08 -0.01
C CYS A 66 10.72 12.41 0.08
N ALA A 67 9.44 12.42 -0.25
CA ALA A 67 8.56 13.57 -0.03
C ALA A 67 7.31 13.10 0.71
N VAL A 68 6.84 13.89 1.69
CA VAL A 68 5.66 13.59 2.49
C VAL A 68 4.67 14.74 2.43
N LEU A 69 3.47 14.43 1.96
CA LEU A 69 2.32 15.32 1.98
C LEU A 69 1.50 15.01 3.24
N LYS A 70 1.70 15.81 4.28
CA LYS A 70 1.08 15.59 5.60
C LYS A 70 -0.41 15.85 5.55
N ASN A 71 -1.20 14.97 6.18
CA ASN A 71 -2.66 15.07 6.18
C ASN A 71 -3.24 15.16 4.75
N PHE A 72 -2.67 14.41 3.81
CA PHE A 72 -3.18 14.31 2.44
C PHE A 72 -4.61 13.79 2.42
N LEU A 73 -4.94 12.85 3.30
CA LEU A 73 -6.34 12.49 3.58
C LEU A 73 -6.94 13.42 4.63
N THR A 74 -8.21 13.67 4.47
CA THR A 74 -9.05 14.20 5.56
C THR A 74 -9.24 13.14 6.65
N LYS A 75 -9.66 13.54 7.84
CA LYS A 75 -10.01 12.60 8.90
C LYS A 75 -11.06 11.58 8.42
N GLN A 76 -12.07 12.04 7.68
CA GLN A 76 -13.09 11.17 7.10
C GLN A 76 -12.50 10.17 6.10
N GLY A 77 -11.52 10.59 5.30
CA GLY A 77 -10.80 9.71 4.39
C GLY A 77 -10.05 8.62 5.14
N VAL A 78 -9.31 8.97 6.20
CA VAL A 78 -8.61 7.99 7.04
C VAL A 78 -9.59 6.97 7.61
N GLU A 79 -10.68 7.43 8.24
CA GLU A 79 -11.70 6.56 8.84
C GLU A 79 -12.34 5.61 7.81
N ALA A 80 -12.63 6.12 6.61
CA ALA A 80 -13.23 5.31 5.54
C ALA A 80 -12.27 4.23 5.02
N LEU A 81 -11.00 4.58 4.78
CA LEU A 81 -10.01 3.65 4.26
C LEU A 81 -9.59 2.59 5.31
N VAL A 82 -9.50 2.97 6.58
CA VAL A 82 -9.23 2.02 7.67
C VAL A 82 -10.40 1.05 7.82
N SER A 83 -11.65 1.55 7.81
CA SER A 83 -12.84 0.70 7.89
C SER A 83 -12.94 -0.29 6.73
N GLU A 84 -12.56 0.13 5.51
CA GLU A 84 -12.50 -0.76 4.36
C GLU A 84 -11.42 -1.83 4.54
N ALA A 85 -10.20 -1.44 4.94
CA ALA A 85 -9.11 -2.38 5.19
C ALA A 85 -9.46 -3.39 6.28
N ASP A 86 -10.06 -2.96 7.39
CA ASP A 86 -10.53 -3.84 8.48
C ASP A 86 -11.54 -4.86 7.97
N SER A 87 -12.49 -4.44 7.11
CA SER A 87 -13.54 -5.32 6.58
C SER A 87 -13.01 -6.49 5.76
N VAL A 88 -11.81 -6.34 5.18
CA VAL A 88 -11.15 -7.35 4.33
C VAL A 88 -9.83 -7.86 4.92
N SER A 89 -9.48 -7.48 6.13
CA SER A 89 -8.21 -7.86 6.78
C SER A 89 -7.98 -9.36 6.90
N GLN A 90 -9.07 -10.14 7.04
CA GLN A 90 -9.02 -11.61 7.09
C GLN A 90 -8.59 -12.26 5.76
N GLN A 91 -8.64 -11.54 4.65
CA GLN A 91 -8.15 -11.97 3.34
C GLN A 91 -6.68 -11.67 3.14
N ALA A 92 -6.02 -11.05 4.10
CA ALA A 92 -4.59 -10.77 4.04
C ALA A 92 -3.78 -12.08 3.96
N HIS A 93 -2.87 -12.15 3.01
CA HIS A 93 -1.92 -13.26 2.91
C HIS A 93 -0.70 -12.98 3.79
N LYS A 94 -0.45 -13.87 4.76
CA LYS A 94 0.76 -13.83 5.58
C LYS A 94 1.93 -14.39 4.78
N SER A 95 2.83 -13.50 4.38
CA SER A 95 4.04 -13.86 3.65
C SER A 95 5.20 -13.97 4.64
N PHE A 96 5.88 -15.11 4.62
CA PHE A 96 7.15 -15.30 5.32
C PHE A 96 8.23 -15.65 4.33
N ASN A 97 9.37 -14.97 4.42
CA ASN A 97 10.54 -15.28 3.62
C ASN A 97 11.82 -14.88 4.39
N ARG A 98 12.91 -15.54 4.05
CA ARG A 98 14.24 -15.13 4.48
C ARG A 98 14.98 -14.57 3.28
N THR A 99 15.36 -13.31 3.34
CA THR A 99 15.88 -12.58 2.19
C THR A 99 17.00 -11.61 2.58
N ASN A 100 17.87 -11.30 1.65
CA ASN A 100 18.81 -10.20 1.76
C ASN A 100 18.17 -8.89 1.25
N VAL A 101 18.90 -7.79 1.32
CA VAL A 101 18.39 -6.45 0.94
C VAL A 101 18.09 -6.30 -0.55
N TYR A 102 18.59 -7.22 -1.39
CA TYR A 102 18.42 -7.22 -2.86
C TYR A 102 17.41 -8.26 -3.35
N PHE A 103 16.83 -9.06 -2.45
CA PHE A 103 15.95 -10.19 -2.78
C PHE A 103 16.59 -11.30 -3.63
N THR A 104 17.92 -11.39 -3.62
CA THR A 104 18.67 -12.40 -4.38
C THR A 104 18.89 -13.68 -3.58
N LYS A 105 19.27 -14.75 -4.27
CA LYS A 105 19.74 -16.00 -3.64
C LYS A 105 21.11 -15.80 -3.02
N ASP A 106 21.46 -16.65 -2.03
CA ASP A 106 22.82 -16.67 -1.47
C ASP A 106 23.84 -17.08 -2.55
N ASP A 107 24.93 -16.32 -2.61
CA ASP A 107 26.07 -16.64 -3.46
C ASP A 107 27.27 -16.98 -2.56
N PRO A 108 27.59 -18.27 -2.35
CA PRO A 108 28.68 -18.70 -1.47
C PRO A 108 30.08 -18.33 -2.01
N THR A 109 30.20 -17.84 -3.24
CA THR A 109 31.48 -17.37 -3.78
C THR A 109 31.88 -15.99 -3.23
N LEU A 110 30.90 -15.25 -2.70
CA LEU A 110 31.14 -13.95 -2.09
C LEU A 110 31.64 -14.07 -0.63
N PRO A 111 32.36 -13.07 -0.12
CA PRO A 111 32.75 -13.01 1.29
C PRO A 111 31.54 -13.11 2.22
N ARG A 112 31.69 -13.75 3.40
CA ARG A 112 30.59 -13.93 4.37
C ARG A 112 29.99 -12.62 4.89
N ASN A 113 30.77 -11.55 4.91
CA ASN A 113 30.34 -10.21 5.32
C ASN A 113 29.82 -9.35 4.16
N ASP A 114 29.70 -9.89 2.97
CA ASP A 114 29.08 -9.20 1.83
C ASP A 114 27.59 -8.93 2.15
N PRO A 115 27.05 -7.72 1.91
CA PRO A 115 25.65 -7.40 2.21
C PRO A 115 24.66 -8.27 1.45
N ARG A 116 25.04 -8.84 0.30
CA ARG A 116 24.21 -9.79 -0.48
C ARG A 116 24.08 -11.16 0.21
N ARG A 117 24.90 -11.43 1.23
CA ARG A 117 24.87 -12.65 2.04
C ARG A 117 24.33 -12.46 3.45
N GLN A 118 23.86 -11.25 3.78
CA GLN A 118 23.20 -10.96 5.05
C GLN A 118 21.69 -11.15 4.87
N PHE A 119 21.14 -12.24 5.42
CA PHE A 119 19.74 -12.61 5.27
C PHE A 119 18.96 -12.31 6.55
N PHE A 120 17.77 -11.74 6.37
CA PHE A 120 16.85 -11.36 7.43
C PHE A 120 15.51 -12.08 7.26
N ASP A 121 14.86 -12.43 8.36
CA ASP A 121 13.50 -12.91 8.35
C ASP A 121 12.57 -11.73 8.04
N ARG A 122 11.70 -11.95 7.07
CA ARG A 122 10.68 -10.99 6.64
C ARG A 122 9.32 -11.63 6.80
N SER A 123 8.49 -11.01 7.64
CA SER A 123 7.13 -11.46 7.90
C SER A 123 6.20 -10.25 7.83
N ASN A 124 5.30 -10.28 6.87
CA ASN A 124 4.28 -9.24 6.71
C ASN A 124 3.06 -9.80 6.00
N SER A 125 1.96 -9.08 6.08
CA SER A 125 0.71 -9.47 5.45
C SER A 125 0.33 -8.42 4.40
N PHE A 126 -0.23 -8.89 3.29
CA PHE A 126 -0.77 -8.04 2.25
C PHE A 126 -2.22 -8.39 1.99
N ILE A 127 -3.08 -7.39 1.98
CA ILE A 127 -4.44 -7.51 1.46
C ILE A 127 -4.33 -7.25 -0.05
N PRO A 128 -4.53 -8.27 -0.90
CA PRO A 128 -4.43 -8.12 -2.35
C PRO A 128 -5.50 -7.21 -2.92
N ALA A 129 -5.20 -6.58 -4.04
CA ALA A 129 -6.01 -5.57 -4.70
C ALA A 129 -7.44 -6.00 -5.06
N ASP A 130 -7.64 -7.27 -5.40
CA ASP A 130 -8.94 -7.84 -5.78
C ASP A 130 -9.90 -8.09 -4.59
N ASN A 131 -9.46 -7.81 -3.36
CA ASN A 131 -10.33 -7.79 -2.17
C ASN A 131 -11.02 -6.43 -1.97
N PHE A 132 -10.53 -5.36 -2.61
CA PHE A 132 -11.12 -4.04 -2.53
C PHE A 132 -12.16 -3.87 -3.62
N VAL A 133 -13.36 -3.42 -3.24
CA VAL A 133 -14.44 -3.22 -4.21
C VAL A 133 -14.11 -2.07 -5.18
N PRO A 134 -14.55 -2.14 -6.46
CA PRO A 134 -14.17 -1.15 -7.49
C PRO A 134 -14.47 0.30 -7.11
N ASP A 135 -15.58 0.55 -6.42
CA ASP A 135 -16.02 1.88 -6.00
C ASP A 135 -15.79 2.13 -4.49
N GLY A 136 -14.95 1.30 -3.85
CA GLY A 136 -14.60 1.46 -2.43
C GLY A 136 -13.69 2.65 -2.18
N PRO A 137 -13.57 3.10 -0.93
CA PRO A 137 -12.79 4.27 -0.54
C PRO A 137 -11.36 4.28 -1.08
N LEU A 138 -10.64 3.16 -0.97
CA LEU A 138 -9.26 3.05 -1.44
C LEU A 138 -9.16 3.23 -2.96
N ARG A 139 -10.07 2.60 -3.71
CA ARG A 139 -10.15 2.71 -5.17
C ARG A 139 -10.57 4.11 -5.61
N GLN A 140 -11.46 4.76 -4.88
CA GLN A 140 -11.87 6.14 -5.16
C GLN A 140 -10.69 7.10 -5.04
N VAL A 141 -9.83 6.97 -4.01
CA VAL A 141 -8.61 7.79 -3.89
C VAL A 141 -7.66 7.52 -5.04
N HIS A 142 -7.39 6.24 -5.36
CA HIS A 142 -6.50 5.86 -6.46
C HIS A 142 -6.99 6.36 -7.83
N ASN A 143 -8.30 6.33 -8.05
CA ASN A 143 -8.93 6.73 -9.32
C ASN A 143 -9.30 8.22 -9.37
N PHE A 144 -9.01 8.97 -8.30
CA PHE A 144 -9.33 10.39 -8.27
C PHE A 144 -8.66 11.14 -9.43
N VAL A 145 -9.45 11.97 -10.11
CA VAL A 145 -8.95 12.76 -11.25
C VAL A 145 -7.81 13.66 -10.81
N GLY A 146 -6.68 13.57 -11.50
CA GLY A 146 -5.47 14.32 -11.15
C GLY A 146 -4.48 13.58 -10.25
N PHE A 147 -4.88 12.54 -9.49
CA PHE A 147 -3.96 11.83 -8.59
C PHE A 147 -2.77 11.23 -9.34
N GLU A 148 -3.02 10.41 -10.37
CA GLU A 148 -1.96 9.79 -11.18
C GLU A 148 -1.07 10.85 -11.87
N THR A 149 -1.69 11.87 -12.47
CA THR A 149 -0.97 12.96 -13.14
C THR A 149 -0.10 13.75 -12.16
N PHE A 150 -0.61 14.02 -10.95
CA PHE A 150 0.16 14.69 -9.90
C PHE A 150 1.39 13.87 -9.49
N ILE A 151 1.23 12.56 -9.25
CA ILE A 151 2.34 11.67 -8.89
C ILE A 151 3.39 11.62 -10.01
N LYS A 152 2.95 11.44 -11.27
CA LYS A 152 3.83 11.46 -12.44
C LYS A 152 4.64 12.75 -12.52
N ASP A 153 3.95 13.89 -12.40
CA ASP A 153 4.59 15.22 -12.47
C ASP A 153 5.57 15.42 -11.31
N ALA A 154 5.21 14.99 -10.11
CA ALA A 154 6.05 15.08 -8.92
C ALA A 154 7.35 14.25 -9.07
N LEU A 155 7.23 13.01 -9.53
CA LEU A 155 8.37 12.11 -9.73
C LEU A 155 9.22 12.49 -10.94
N GLN A 156 8.68 13.26 -11.89
CA GLN A 156 9.32 13.61 -13.18
C GLN A 156 9.72 12.38 -14.00
N GLU A 157 8.91 11.31 -13.90
CA GLU A 157 9.19 10.08 -14.61
C GLU A 157 8.61 10.14 -16.03
N PRO A 158 9.45 9.99 -17.07
CA PRO A 158 8.98 10.03 -18.46
C PRO A 158 8.13 8.81 -18.81
N ARG A 159 8.40 7.67 -18.16
CA ARG A 159 7.69 6.41 -18.31
C ARG A 159 7.00 6.10 -17.01
N PHE A 160 5.67 6.25 -17.00
CA PHE A 160 4.86 6.13 -15.81
C PHE A 160 3.50 5.54 -16.16
N TYR A 161 3.24 4.35 -15.65
CA TYR A 161 2.03 3.58 -15.93
C TYR A 161 1.48 2.98 -14.65
N ARG A 162 0.18 2.81 -14.56
CA ARG A 162 -0.41 1.99 -13.51
C ARG A 162 0.07 0.55 -13.64
N TYR A 163 0.32 -0.08 -12.52
CA TYR A 163 0.65 -1.50 -12.51
C TYR A 163 -0.55 -2.31 -12.99
N ALA A 164 -0.36 -3.14 -14.00
CA ALA A 164 -1.45 -3.90 -14.62
C ALA A 164 -1.77 -5.21 -13.88
N ASP A 165 -1.21 -5.40 -12.68
CA ASP A 165 -1.36 -6.60 -11.88
C ASP A 165 -2.66 -6.54 -11.06
N PRO A 166 -3.62 -7.46 -11.32
CA PRO A 166 -4.90 -7.47 -10.62
C PRO A 166 -4.82 -7.75 -9.11
N LEU A 167 -3.68 -8.26 -8.63
CA LEU A 167 -3.45 -8.52 -7.20
C LEU A 167 -2.65 -7.42 -6.52
N ALA A 168 -2.02 -6.51 -7.28
CA ALA A 168 -0.98 -5.64 -6.76
C ALA A 168 -1.04 -4.17 -7.20
N ASP A 169 -2.03 -3.75 -7.99
CA ASP A 169 -2.16 -2.35 -8.43
C ASP A 169 -2.44 -1.39 -7.27
N VAL A 170 -3.27 -1.82 -6.31
CA VAL A 170 -3.58 -1.11 -5.06
C VAL A 170 -3.73 -2.12 -3.95
N ILE A 171 -2.83 -2.12 -2.99
CA ILE A 171 -2.81 -3.09 -1.89
C ILE A 171 -2.74 -2.40 -0.54
N VAL A 172 -3.08 -3.12 0.52
CA VAL A 172 -2.78 -2.67 1.89
C VAL A 172 -1.78 -3.65 2.51
N ASN A 173 -0.64 -3.11 2.93
CA ASN A 173 0.26 -3.82 3.82
C ASN A 173 -0.27 -3.73 5.24
N MET A 174 -0.41 -4.87 5.88
CA MET A 174 -0.78 -5.03 7.27
C MET A 174 0.39 -5.63 8.04
N ALA A 175 0.88 -4.92 9.05
CA ALA A 175 1.93 -5.40 9.92
C ALA A 175 1.45 -5.45 11.38
N GLU A 176 1.72 -6.56 12.06
CA GLU A 176 1.37 -6.83 13.45
C GLU A 176 2.65 -6.93 14.30
N GLU A 177 2.54 -6.92 15.62
CA GLU A 177 3.68 -7.13 16.51
C GLU A 177 4.48 -8.39 16.15
N GLY A 178 5.80 -8.26 16.15
CA GLY A 178 6.72 -9.32 15.74
C GLY A 178 6.87 -9.50 14.22
N ASN A 179 6.07 -8.79 13.42
CA ASN A 179 6.26 -8.70 11.99
C ASN A 179 7.06 -7.46 11.63
N GLY A 180 7.62 -7.41 10.42
CA GLY A 180 8.34 -6.22 9.99
C GLY A 180 8.88 -6.32 8.58
N PHE A 181 9.30 -5.17 8.09
CA PHE A 181 10.04 -5.04 6.87
C PHE A 181 11.50 -4.80 7.22
N PRO A 182 12.38 -5.83 7.15
CA PRO A 182 13.80 -5.62 7.31
C PRO A 182 14.34 -4.74 6.20
N TRP A 183 15.59 -4.30 6.34
CA TRP A 183 16.27 -3.51 5.33
C TRP A 183 16.16 -4.14 3.93
N HIS A 184 15.75 -3.34 2.95
CA HIS A 184 15.63 -3.77 1.55
C HIS A 184 15.62 -2.55 0.60
N PHE A 185 15.87 -2.82 -0.67
CA PHE A 185 15.53 -1.92 -1.76
C PHE A 185 14.22 -2.37 -2.40
N ASP A 186 13.46 -1.43 -2.93
CA ASP A 186 12.29 -1.79 -3.75
C ASP A 186 12.73 -2.28 -5.13
N THR A 187 11.89 -3.11 -5.73
CA THR A 187 12.07 -3.54 -7.13
C THR A 187 11.59 -2.48 -8.12
N ASN A 188 10.70 -1.57 -7.73
CA ASN A 188 10.24 -0.44 -8.53
C ASN A 188 11.06 0.83 -8.21
N ASN A 189 11.24 1.71 -9.20
CA ASN A 189 12.02 2.93 -9.04
C ASN A 189 11.45 3.84 -7.96
N PHE A 190 10.15 3.85 -7.81
CA PHE A 190 9.43 4.68 -6.85
C PHE A 190 8.27 3.91 -6.22
N THR A 191 7.93 4.32 -5.02
CA THR A 191 6.84 3.77 -4.23
C THR A 191 5.96 4.91 -3.75
N VAL A 192 4.65 4.73 -3.89
CA VAL A 192 3.62 5.68 -3.44
C VAL A 192 2.84 5.00 -2.34
N THR A 193 2.96 5.51 -1.11
CA THR A 193 2.31 4.93 0.06
C THR A 193 1.45 5.95 0.78
N LEU A 194 0.39 5.46 1.38
CA LEU A 194 -0.56 6.25 2.16
C LEU A 194 -0.69 5.61 3.54
N ALA A 195 -0.24 6.31 4.58
CA ALA A 195 -0.36 5.83 5.95
C ALA A 195 -1.83 5.86 6.37
N LEU A 196 -2.37 4.73 6.82
CA LEU A 196 -3.76 4.61 7.24
C LEU A 196 -3.88 4.45 8.75
N GLN A 197 -3.06 3.60 9.36
CA GLN A 197 -3.08 3.31 10.78
C GLN A 197 -1.68 2.98 11.28
N ASN A 198 -1.28 3.57 12.41
CA ASN A 198 -0.05 3.25 13.09
C ASN A 198 -0.27 2.14 14.13
N ALA A 199 0.79 1.37 14.42
CA ALA A 199 0.84 0.50 15.59
C ALA A 199 0.83 1.32 16.89
N ASP A 200 0.62 0.65 18.03
CA ASP A 200 0.61 1.32 19.34
C ASP A 200 1.97 1.97 19.66
N ALA A 201 3.08 1.34 19.21
CA ALA A 201 4.43 1.90 19.28
C ALA A 201 5.33 1.32 18.19
N GLY A 202 6.43 2.01 17.87
CA GLY A 202 7.37 1.62 16.80
C GLY A 202 6.79 1.82 15.41
N GLY A 203 7.35 1.12 14.44
CA GLY A 203 6.89 1.15 13.05
C GLY A 203 7.33 2.39 12.27
N GLU A 204 8.33 3.11 12.75
CA GLU A 204 8.96 4.20 12.03
C GLU A 204 9.51 3.71 10.69
N PHE A 205 9.40 4.54 9.68
CA PHE A 205 10.05 4.34 8.40
C PHE A 205 11.49 4.84 8.49
N GLU A 206 12.45 3.95 8.36
CA GLU A 206 13.87 4.29 8.37
C GLU A 206 14.47 4.06 7.00
N TYR A 207 15.28 5.02 6.54
CA TYR A 207 15.88 4.93 5.21
C TYR A 207 17.23 5.65 5.12
N ALA A 208 18.10 5.17 4.24
CA ALA A 208 19.35 5.81 3.84
C ALA A 208 19.17 6.38 2.43
N PRO A 209 19.05 7.73 2.26
CA PRO A 209 18.66 8.34 1.01
C PRO A 209 19.67 8.08 -0.11
N ALA A 210 19.18 7.65 -1.26
CA ALA A 210 19.87 7.60 -2.55
C ALA A 210 21.27 6.92 -2.52
N ILE A 211 21.53 6.01 -1.57
CA ILE A 211 22.86 5.37 -1.44
C ILE A 211 23.20 4.45 -2.61
N ARG A 212 22.20 4.10 -3.44
CA ARG A 212 22.33 3.26 -4.64
C ARG A 212 22.23 4.07 -5.95
N LYS A 213 22.31 5.41 -5.89
CA LYS A 213 22.08 6.26 -7.06
C LYS A 213 23.15 6.10 -8.15
N GLU A 214 24.41 5.88 -7.76
CA GLU A 214 25.57 5.78 -8.66
C GLU A 214 26.13 4.35 -8.75
N GLY A 215 25.33 3.36 -8.37
CA GLY A 215 25.72 1.93 -8.33
C GLY A 215 25.39 1.31 -6.99
N GLU A 216 25.74 0.03 -6.81
CA GLU A 216 25.27 -0.78 -5.66
C GLU A 216 25.80 -0.32 -4.29
N ASN A 217 26.94 0.39 -4.23
CA ASN A 217 27.51 0.96 -3.02
C ASN A 217 27.55 0.00 -1.81
N PHE A 218 28.05 -1.22 -2.01
CA PHE A 218 28.05 -2.29 -1.02
C PHE A 218 28.67 -1.87 0.33
N GLN A 219 29.65 -0.96 0.30
CA GLN A 219 30.28 -0.46 1.51
C GLN A 219 29.29 0.30 2.38
N GLU A 220 28.51 1.22 1.78
CA GLU A 220 27.53 2.00 2.55
C GLU A 220 26.35 1.14 2.98
N VAL A 221 25.90 0.21 2.12
CA VAL A 221 24.89 -0.78 2.50
C VAL A 221 25.34 -1.56 3.74
N SER A 222 26.59 -2.04 3.77
CA SER A 222 27.14 -2.74 4.94
C SER A 222 27.14 -1.86 6.19
N ARG A 223 27.46 -0.56 6.07
CA ARG A 223 27.41 0.39 7.20
C ARG A 223 26.00 0.55 7.75
N VAL A 224 24.99 0.67 6.87
CA VAL A 224 23.58 0.73 7.30
C VAL A 224 23.18 -0.55 8.02
N LEU A 225 23.49 -1.73 7.45
CA LEU A 225 23.14 -3.02 8.04
C LEU A 225 23.80 -3.26 9.42
N ASN A 226 25.01 -2.73 9.61
CA ASN A 226 25.75 -2.82 10.86
C ASN A 226 25.43 -1.69 11.85
N GLY A 227 24.52 -0.77 11.50
CA GLY A 227 24.14 0.36 12.35
C GLY A 227 25.24 1.42 12.55
N THR A 228 26.20 1.52 11.62
CA THR A 228 27.34 2.46 11.68
C THR A 228 27.25 3.59 10.63
N SER A 229 26.19 3.61 9.83
CA SER A 229 25.92 4.69 8.88
C SER A 229 25.31 5.91 9.60
N ASP A 230 25.81 7.09 9.26
CA ASP A 230 25.26 8.38 9.67
C ASP A 230 24.18 8.91 8.70
N LYS A 231 23.90 8.16 7.63
CA LYS A 231 22.91 8.54 6.60
C LYS A 231 21.49 8.07 6.88
N VAL A 232 21.29 7.28 7.92
CA VAL A 232 19.96 6.76 8.24
C VAL A 232 19.08 7.86 8.82
N VAL A 233 17.95 8.09 8.15
CA VAL A 233 16.88 9.00 8.59
C VAL A 233 15.73 8.17 9.12
N SER A 234 15.16 8.56 10.26
CA SER A 234 13.93 7.98 10.81
C SER A 234 12.77 8.94 10.59
N LEU A 235 11.69 8.43 10.02
CA LEU A 235 10.50 9.20 9.67
C LEU A 235 9.25 8.52 10.25
N ARG A 236 8.50 9.23 11.07
CA ARG A 236 7.17 8.80 11.49
C ARG A 236 6.13 9.39 10.55
N LEU A 237 5.44 8.52 9.82
CA LEU A 237 4.26 8.88 9.05
C LEU A 237 3.03 8.81 9.95
N GLU A 238 2.17 9.82 9.88
CA GLU A 238 0.90 9.82 10.61
C GLU A 238 -0.25 9.38 9.69
N PRO A 239 -1.34 8.84 10.24
CA PRO A 239 -2.51 8.45 9.45
C PRO A 239 -3.02 9.61 8.58
N GLY A 240 -3.11 9.39 7.28
CA GLY A 240 -3.46 10.38 6.28
C GLY A 240 -2.28 10.96 5.49
N ASP A 241 -1.04 10.68 5.89
CA ASP A 241 0.14 11.15 5.17
C ASP A 241 0.36 10.34 3.88
N LEU A 242 0.56 11.04 2.77
CA LEU A 242 0.97 10.46 1.50
C LEU A 242 2.49 10.61 1.34
N GLN A 243 3.17 9.50 1.09
CA GLN A 243 4.61 9.46 0.86
C GLN A 243 4.90 9.09 -0.59
N LEU A 244 5.78 9.86 -1.24
CA LEU A 244 6.43 9.52 -2.49
C LEU A 244 7.90 9.20 -2.17
N PHE A 245 8.37 8.03 -2.59
CA PHE A 245 9.67 7.53 -2.19
C PHE A 245 10.41 6.85 -3.33
N ARG A 246 11.72 7.13 -3.47
CA ARG A 246 12.60 6.51 -4.47
C ARG A 246 13.22 5.21 -3.90
N GLY A 247 12.37 4.21 -3.67
CA GLY A 247 12.68 3.00 -2.92
C GLY A 247 13.77 2.12 -3.56
N ARG A 248 13.89 2.12 -4.87
CA ARG A 248 14.94 1.37 -5.58
C ARG A 248 16.35 1.89 -5.30
N TYR A 249 16.47 3.17 -4.98
CA TYR A 249 17.77 3.84 -4.78
C TYR A 249 18.09 4.08 -3.31
N SER A 250 17.15 3.91 -2.43
CA SER A 250 17.27 4.20 -1.00
C SER A 250 17.00 2.94 -0.18
N LEU A 251 18.02 2.47 0.54
CA LEU A 251 17.88 1.33 1.44
C LEU A 251 16.95 1.70 2.58
N HIS A 252 15.90 0.92 2.84
CA HIS A 252 14.87 1.28 3.81
C HIS A 252 14.30 0.08 4.55
N ARG A 253 13.68 0.37 5.69
CA ARG A 253 12.95 -0.61 6.50
C ARG A 253 11.78 0.02 7.24
N VAL A 254 10.92 -0.81 7.78
CA VAL A 254 10.01 -0.44 8.87
C VAL A 254 10.60 -0.96 10.18
N ALA A 255 10.80 -0.07 11.14
CA ALA A 255 11.29 -0.44 12.48
C ALA A 255 10.31 -1.43 13.15
N PRO A 256 10.76 -2.22 14.13
CA PRO A 256 9.88 -3.16 14.85
C PRO A 256 8.64 -2.48 15.42
N LEU A 257 7.52 -3.19 15.35
CA LEU A 257 6.22 -2.72 15.84
C LEU A 257 5.91 -3.38 17.18
N PHE A 258 5.15 -2.67 18.02
CA PHE A 258 4.73 -3.16 19.33
C PHE A 258 3.25 -2.85 19.56
N GLY A 259 2.58 -3.75 20.28
CA GLY A 259 1.21 -3.61 20.70
C GLY A 259 0.21 -4.40 19.85
N LYS A 260 -1.08 -4.15 20.08
CA LYS A 260 -2.18 -4.95 19.50
C LYS A 260 -2.76 -4.34 18.23
N THR A 261 -2.59 -3.04 18.04
CA THR A 261 -3.11 -2.32 16.88
C THR A 261 -2.23 -2.61 15.66
N PRO A 262 -2.76 -3.20 14.57
CA PRO A 262 -1.98 -3.44 13.37
C PRO A 262 -1.64 -2.11 12.68
N ARG A 263 -0.48 -2.04 12.05
CA ARG A 263 -0.10 -0.94 11.16
C ARG A 263 -0.64 -1.21 9.77
N TYR A 264 -1.37 -0.24 9.18
CA TYR A 264 -1.87 -0.30 7.80
C TYR A 264 -1.22 0.77 6.94
N VAL A 265 -0.72 0.37 5.79
CA VAL A 265 -0.23 1.27 4.75
C VAL A 265 -0.78 0.82 3.41
N ALA A 266 -1.52 1.69 2.75
CA ALA A 266 -1.90 1.48 1.36
C ALA A 266 -0.71 1.76 0.45
N ILE A 267 -0.56 0.96 -0.60
CA ILE A 267 0.48 1.08 -1.61
C ILE A 267 -0.20 1.19 -2.97
N PHE A 268 0.09 2.28 -3.68
CA PHE A 268 -0.35 2.50 -5.05
C PHE A 268 0.81 2.18 -5.99
N SER A 269 0.63 1.17 -6.82
CA SER A 269 1.73 0.63 -7.63
C SER A 269 1.75 1.26 -9.02
N TYR A 270 2.90 1.84 -9.36
CA TYR A 270 3.19 2.40 -10.67
C TYR A 270 4.51 1.83 -11.18
N VAL A 271 4.65 1.76 -12.49
CA VAL A 271 5.78 1.10 -13.16
C VAL A 271 6.23 1.87 -14.39
N GLU A 272 7.42 1.54 -14.89
CA GLU A 272 8.06 2.20 -16.02
C GLU A 272 7.66 1.61 -17.38
N GLU A 273 7.07 0.42 -17.39
CA GLU A 273 6.63 -0.25 -18.61
C GLU A 273 5.13 -0.52 -18.58
N PRO A 274 4.43 -0.31 -19.72
CA PRO A 274 3.01 -0.61 -19.79
C PRO A 274 2.75 -2.11 -19.67
N ASN A 275 1.62 -2.46 -19.07
CA ASN A 275 1.18 -3.85 -18.91
C ASN A 275 2.09 -4.76 -18.05
N MET A 276 2.96 -4.20 -17.23
CA MET A 276 3.74 -4.99 -16.25
C MET A 276 2.83 -5.65 -15.23
N VAL A 277 3.20 -6.88 -14.86
CA VAL A 277 2.61 -7.65 -13.76
C VAL A 277 3.75 -8.31 -12.96
N GLY A 278 3.46 -8.75 -11.75
CA GLY A 278 4.45 -9.43 -10.89
C GLY A 278 4.96 -10.74 -11.49
N ALA A 279 6.22 -11.07 -11.20
CA ALA A 279 6.75 -12.39 -11.49
C ALA A 279 5.95 -13.45 -10.71
N PRO A 280 5.66 -14.63 -11.31
CA PRO A 280 4.81 -15.66 -10.70
C PRO A 280 5.26 -16.07 -9.29
N GLU A 281 6.56 -16.29 -9.09
CA GLU A 281 7.14 -16.69 -7.81
C GLU A 281 6.92 -15.60 -6.75
N ARG A 282 7.16 -14.35 -7.11
CA ARG A 282 7.00 -13.21 -6.21
C ARG A 282 5.53 -12.98 -5.88
N THR A 283 4.66 -13.06 -6.87
CA THR A 283 3.21 -12.92 -6.71
C THR A 283 2.67 -14.00 -5.76
N LYS A 284 3.08 -15.27 -5.97
CA LYS A 284 2.71 -16.36 -5.07
C LYS A 284 3.21 -16.16 -3.64
N GLN A 285 4.43 -15.66 -3.49
CA GLN A 285 5.00 -15.36 -2.17
C GLN A 285 4.20 -14.28 -1.44
N LEU A 286 3.87 -13.17 -2.12
CA LEU A 286 3.23 -12.01 -1.50
C LEU A 286 1.73 -12.17 -1.30
N TYR A 287 1.04 -12.87 -2.21
CA TYR A 287 -0.42 -12.94 -2.27
C TYR A 287 -0.98 -14.37 -2.18
N GLY A 288 -0.12 -15.38 -2.01
CA GLY A 288 -0.50 -16.78 -1.85
C GLY A 288 -0.99 -17.47 -3.13
N ARG A 289 -1.17 -16.74 -4.22
CA ARG A 289 -1.70 -17.26 -5.49
C ARG A 289 -1.09 -16.57 -6.71
N VAL A 290 -1.31 -17.19 -7.86
CA VAL A 290 -0.86 -16.71 -9.18
C VAL A 290 -2.07 -16.73 -10.11
N LEU A 291 -2.26 -15.70 -10.89
CA LEU A 291 -3.30 -15.62 -11.93
C LEU A 291 -2.70 -15.94 -13.31
N PRO A 292 -3.53 -16.33 -14.30
CA PRO A 292 -3.04 -16.65 -15.65
C PRO A 292 -2.22 -15.52 -16.30
N ILE A 293 -2.55 -14.27 -16.02
CA ILE A 293 -1.83 -13.11 -16.57
C ILE A 293 -0.36 -13.06 -16.14
N HIS A 294 -0.04 -13.50 -14.92
CA HIS A 294 1.34 -13.54 -14.43
C HIS A 294 2.21 -14.53 -15.22
N LEU A 295 1.62 -15.66 -15.60
CA LEU A 295 2.31 -16.68 -16.41
C LEU A 295 2.53 -16.21 -17.86
N GLN A 296 1.64 -15.35 -18.38
CA GLN A 296 1.68 -14.85 -19.75
C GLN A 296 2.66 -13.68 -19.93
N ARG A 297 2.90 -12.88 -18.88
CA ARG A 297 3.63 -11.60 -18.94
C ARG A 297 4.88 -11.57 -18.06
N ALA A 298 5.38 -12.70 -17.60
CA ALA A 298 6.59 -12.76 -16.79
C ALA A 298 7.84 -12.25 -17.55
N GLY A 299 8.68 -11.46 -16.89
CA GLY A 299 10.03 -11.16 -17.37
C GLY A 299 10.22 -9.86 -18.15
N LEU A 300 9.48 -8.81 -17.90
CA LEU A 300 9.53 -7.54 -18.64
C LEU A 300 10.51 -6.49 -18.08
N ARG A 301 11.39 -6.83 -17.15
CA ARG A 301 12.34 -5.85 -16.62
C ARG A 301 13.75 -6.07 -17.13
N ALA A 302 14.39 -5.02 -17.64
CA ALA A 302 15.76 -5.04 -18.14
C ALA A 302 16.49 -3.76 -17.72
N ASP A 303 17.04 -3.74 -16.50
CA ASP A 303 17.98 -2.71 -16.09
C ASP A 303 19.24 -3.33 -15.43
N ALA A 304 20.19 -2.48 -15.00
CA ALA A 304 21.49 -2.91 -14.50
C ALA A 304 21.54 -3.18 -12.99
N TYR A 305 20.42 -3.00 -12.28
CA TYR A 305 20.39 -3.22 -10.83
C TYR A 305 20.08 -4.67 -10.47
N ILE A 306 20.60 -5.08 -9.31
CA ILE A 306 20.34 -6.39 -8.71
C ILE A 306 18.92 -6.39 -8.10
N ASP A 307 18.07 -7.36 -8.44
CA ASP A 307 16.75 -7.63 -7.82
C ASP A 307 16.22 -9.05 -8.16
#